data_90f6a26b0c232111a171e16707233aa6
#
_entry.id   90f6a26b0c232111a171e16707233aa6
#
_cell.length_a   1.000
_cell.length_b   1.000
_cell.length_c   1.000
_cell.angle_alpha   90.00
_cell.angle_beta   90.00
_cell.angle_gamma   90.00
#
_symmetry.space_group_name_H-M   'P 1'
#
loop_
_entity.id
_entity.type
_entity.pdbx_description
1 polymer ?
#
loop_
_entity_poly.entity_id
_entity_poly.type
_entity_poly.pdbx_seq_one_letter_code
_entity_poly.pdbx_strand_id
1 'polypeptide(L)'
;MTAVDSASEVSAALVPRSAELAADIYRLIVKEIPALHGDSRALTLLEASVAENVSTVLHILQHGIDLEHVRAPAAAAEYARRLAQHGVPVAALLRAYRIGSARFQECCLAELGRRTDRASVVSATGMRIAGTLNAYIDRVSEEVLGAYESEKEKWLRNQSAARAARVRALLREDQPDVAGSEAILGYRLRQYHLGVVTWITGAQAGGNALGLLERAAGEVAAQAGCDGRLMFVPQDECSAYVWLPLGGRRDVSLTDVCVKGIGSGERIRFAFGEPALGVTGFRRTHQQAVSAQAVALAAGPAAPSVSAFAEVAPLALMSGSLELLRAWVAETLGPLAGDDENNARLRETLRIFLQENLSYKATAERLVLHKNTVQYRVRKAEESLQHPVTQDRLLVELALLATQRLGAAVLRPGAGVHA
;
A
#
# COMPACT_ATOMS: atom_id res chain seq x y z
N MET A 1 7.25 5.53 -62.86
CA MET A 1 6.78 6.07 -61.53
C MET A 1 6.91 4.93 -60.54
N THR A 2 7.77 5.08 -59.58
CA THR A 2 7.98 4.10 -58.52
C THR A 2 6.93 4.25 -57.43
N ALA A 3 6.76 3.26 -56.54
CA ALA A 3 5.86 3.36 -55.41
C ALA A 3 6.28 4.49 -54.43
N VAL A 4 7.56 4.83 -54.42
CA VAL A 4 8.15 5.92 -53.62
C VAL A 4 7.69 7.26 -54.16
N ASP A 5 7.82 7.48 -55.46
CA ASP A 5 7.41 8.73 -56.14
C ASP A 5 5.91 8.97 -55.94
N SER A 6 5.09 7.89 -56.09
CA SER A 6 3.65 7.98 -55.90
C SER A 6 3.21 8.30 -54.44
N ALA A 7 3.89 7.78 -53.44
CA ALA A 7 3.61 8.13 -52.02
C ALA A 7 3.96 9.58 -51.73
N SER A 8 5.10 10.06 -52.23
CA SER A 8 5.54 11.46 -52.13
C SER A 8 4.54 12.44 -52.81
N GLU A 9 4.05 12.08 -53.99
CA GLU A 9 3.05 12.86 -54.73
C GLU A 9 1.67 12.92 -53.99
N VAL A 10 1.22 11.77 -53.42
CA VAL A 10 -0.01 11.73 -52.60
C VAL A 10 0.16 12.64 -51.37
N SER A 11 1.30 12.56 -50.69
CA SER A 11 1.57 13.41 -49.53
C SER A 11 1.60 14.89 -49.91
N ALA A 12 2.32 15.27 -50.98
CA ALA A 12 2.40 16.63 -51.48
C ALA A 12 1.02 17.24 -51.81
N ALA A 13 0.07 16.41 -52.31
CA ALA A 13 -1.29 16.85 -52.55
C ALA A 13 -2.14 17.03 -51.31
N LEU A 14 -1.83 16.28 -50.20
CA LEU A 14 -2.54 16.37 -48.93
C LEU A 14 -2.01 17.49 -48.04
N VAL A 15 -0.75 17.90 -48.18
CA VAL A 15 -0.13 18.99 -47.36
C VAL A 15 -0.98 20.25 -47.33
N PRO A 16 -1.50 20.80 -48.43
CA PRO A 16 -2.34 22.02 -48.40
C PRO A 16 -3.67 21.84 -47.64
N ARG A 17 -4.10 20.58 -47.49
CA ARG A 17 -5.36 20.18 -46.81
C ARG A 17 -5.07 19.53 -45.44
N SER A 18 -3.84 19.59 -44.93
CA SER A 18 -3.44 18.96 -43.67
C SER A 18 -4.29 19.39 -42.48
N ALA A 19 -4.64 20.69 -42.42
CA ALA A 19 -5.51 21.21 -41.35
C ALA A 19 -6.95 20.66 -41.40
N GLU A 20 -7.53 20.50 -42.60
CA GLU A 20 -8.85 19.88 -42.78
C GLU A 20 -8.84 18.42 -42.37
N LEU A 21 -7.77 17.68 -42.76
CA LEU A 21 -7.57 16.28 -42.43
C LEU A 21 -7.40 16.11 -40.92
N ALA A 22 -6.59 16.93 -40.28
CA ALA A 22 -6.41 16.90 -38.84
C ALA A 22 -7.71 17.19 -38.08
N ALA A 23 -8.49 18.19 -38.51
CA ALA A 23 -9.78 18.51 -37.92
C ALA A 23 -10.80 17.37 -38.10
N ASP A 24 -10.78 16.66 -39.24
CA ASP A 24 -11.65 15.52 -39.48
C ASP A 24 -11.28 14.34 -38.54
N ILE A 25 -9.99 14.01 -38.42
CA ILE A 25 -9.48 12.98 -37.50
C ILE A 25 -9.81 13.34 -36.04
N TYR A 26 -9.58 14.59 -35.63
CA TYR A 26 -9.93 15.08 -34.30
C TYR A 26 -11.41 14.88 -33.97
N ARG A 27 -12.31 15.32 -34.86
CA ARG A 27 -13.76 15.14 -34.68
C ARG A 27 -14.15 13.68 -34.55
N LEU A 28 -13.53 12.79 -35.34
CA LEU A 28 -13.78 11.37 -35.29
C LEU A 28 -13.32 10.76 -33.93
N ILE A 29 -12.12 11.11 -33.47
CA ILE A 29 -11.59 10.65 -32.18
C ILE A 29 -12.50 11.12 -31.05
N VAL A 30 -12.86 12.38 -31.00
CA VAL A 30 -13.75 12.94 -29.99
C VAL A 30 -15.10 12.22 -29.99
N LYS A 31 -15.69 11.99 -31.15
CA LYS A 31 -16.97 11.28 -31.29
C LYS A 31 -16.89 9.82 -30.75
N GLU A 32 -15.83 9.10 -31.10
CA GLU A 32 -15.73 7.66 -30.85
C GLU A 32 -15.17 7.30 -29.46
N ILE A 33 -14.51 8.24 -28.77
CA ILE A 33 -13.85 7.99 -27.48
C ILE A 33 -14.25 9.05 -26.45
N PRO A 34 -15.42 8.92 -25.81
CA PRO A 34 -15.87 9.87 -24.78
C PRO A 34 -14.91 10.04 -23.59
N ALA A 35 -14.13 9.01 -23.27
CA ALA A 35 -13.13 9.07 -22.20
C ALA A 35 -12.02 10.11 -22.44
N LEU A 36 -11.83 10.58 -23.68
CA LEU A 36 -10.87 11.63 -24.02
C LEU A 36 -11.47 13.05 -23.95
N HIS A 37 -12.75 13.20 -23.62
CA HIS A 37 -13.41 14.48 -23.40
C HIS A 37 -13.00 15.05 -22.03
N GLY A 38 -11.76 15.46 -21.91
CA GLY A 38 -11.27 16.14 -20.71
C GLY A 38 -11.77 17.58 -20.56
N ASP A 39 -11.06 18.36 -19.79
CA ASP A 39 -11.26 19.81 -19.73
C ASP A 39 -10.86 20.50 -21.06
N SER A 40 -11.15 21.80 -21.18
CA SER A 40 -10.85 22.59 -22.39
C SER A 40 -9.38 22.50 -22.82
N ARG A 41 -8.45 22.44 -21.85
CA ARG A 41 -7.03 22.32 -22.11
C ARG A 41 -6.64 20.94 -22.66
N ALA A 42 -7.27 19.88 -22.19
CA ALA A 42 -7.06 18.53 -22.72
C ALA A 42 -7.52 18.43 -24.17
N LEU A 43 -8.68 19.02 -24.51
CA LEU A 43 -9.18 19.06 -25.89
C LEU A 43 -8.26 19.87 -26.81
N THR A 44 -7.75 21.01 -26.36
CA THR A 44 -6.77 21.82 -27.13
C THR A 44 -5.47 21.01 -27.36
N LEU A 45 -4.98 20.28 -26.37
CA LEU A 45 -3.79 19.44 -26.52
C LEU A 45 -4.04 18.26 -27.47
N LEU A 46 -5.23 17.65 -27.44
CA LEU A 46 -5.61 16.60 -28.38
C LEU A 46 -5.64 17.12 -29.82
N GLU A 47 -6.25 18.27 -30.03
CA GLU A 47 -6.30 18.91 -31.35
C GLU A 47 -4.89 19.21 -31.89
N ALA A 48 -4.05 19.83 -31.08
CA ALA A 48 -2.65 20.09 -31.42
C ALA A 48 -1.86 18.79 -31.70
N SER A 49 -2.06 17.78 -30.87
CA SER A 49 -1.42 16.48 -31.06
C SER A 49 -1.81 15.83 -32.38
N VAL A 50 -3.09 15.85 -32.74
CA VAL A 50 -3.56 15.31 -34.03
C VAL A 50 -2.95 16.09 -35.18
N ALA A 51 -2.95 17.42 -35.12
CA ALA A 51 -2.40 18.28 -36.18
C ALA A 51 -0.88 18.05 -36.38
N GLU A 52 -0.12 17.98 -35.28
CA GLU A 52 1.33 17.69 -35.32
C GLU A 52 1.61 16.28 -35.88
N ASN A 53 0.85 15.26 -35.50
CA ASN A 53 1.01 13.89 -36.02
C ASN A 53 0.72 13.82 -37.52
N VAL A 54 -0.38 14.45 -37.99
CA VAL A 54 -0.75 14.50 -39.41
C VAL A 54 0.35 15.18 -40.23
N SER A 55 0.82 16.35 -39.77
CA SER A 55 1.90 17.09 -40.44
C SER A 55 3.19 16.27 -40.51
N THR A 56 3.57 15.61 -39.40
CA THR A 56 4.80 14.79 -39.32
C THR A 56 4.73 13.62 -40.28
N VAL A 57 3.62 12.88 -40.34
CA VAL A 57 3.48 11.72 -41.23
C VAL A 57 3.51 12.16 -42.70
N LEU A 58 2.83 13.25 -43.05
CA LEU A 58 2.87 13.81 -44.40
C LEU A 58 4.32 14.17 -44.80
N HIS A 59 5.05 14.79 -43.90
CA HIS A 59 6.46 15.14 -44.14
C HIS A 59 7.36 13.91 -44.32
N ILE A 60 7.18 12.88 -43.51
CA ILE A 60 7.91 11.61 -43.63
C ILE A 60 7.61 10.96 -44.99
N LEU A 61 6.35 10.88 -45.41
CA LEU A 61 5.94 10.31 -46.71
C LEU A 61 6.48 11.10 -47.89
N GLN A 62 6.50 12.41 -47.76
CA GLN A 62 6.95 13.33 -48.84
C GLN A 62 8.45 13.25 -49.06
N HIS A 63 9.23 13.20 -48.01
CA HIS A 63 10.69 13.34 -48.05
C HIS A 63 11.47 12.04 -47.79
N GLY A 64 10.79 10.96 -47.46
CA GLY A 64 11.42 9.67 -47.18
C GLY A 64 12.29 9.69 -45.92
N ILE A 65 11.89 10.43 -44.90
CA ILE A 65 12.64 10.60 -43.65
C ILE A 65 12.73 9.29 -42.92
N ASP A 66 13.93 8.96 -42.41
CA ASP A 66 14.15 7.79 -41.59
C ASP A 66 13.46 7.97 -40.21
N LEU A 67 12.66 6.97 -39.84
CA LEU A 67 11.91 6.96 -38.59
C LEU A 67 12.80 6.89 -37.35
N GLU A 68 14.06 6.47 -37.47
CA GLU A 68 14.99 6.45 -36.32
C GLU A 68 15.22 7.84 -35.72
N HIS A 69 15.07 8.89 -36.53
CA HIS A 69 15.24 10.29 -36.12
C HIS A 69 13.94 11.00 -35.75
N VAL A 70 12.81 10.31 -35.88
CA VAL A 70 11.48 10.88 -35.57
C VAL A 70 11.17 10.74 -34.10
N ARG A 71 10.75 11.80 -33.48
CA ARG A 71 10.28 11.87 -32.09
C ARG A 71 8.78 12.09 -32.06
N ALA A 72 8.17 11.64 -30.94
CA ALA A 72 6.75 11.96 -30.70
C ALA A 72 6.55 13.47 -30.63
N PRO A 73 5.49 14.02 -31.26
CA PRO A 73 5.13 15.41 -31.13
C PRO A 73 5.01 15.88 -29.69
N ALA A 74 5.44 17.11 -29.41
CA ALA A 74 5.42 17.66 -28.06
C ALA A 74 4.01 17.71 -27.47
N ALA A 75 3.02 18.09 -28.27
CA ALA A 75 1.62 18.11 -27.85
C ALA A 75 1.09 16.70 -27.51
N ALA A 76 1.55 15.65 -28.21
CA ALA A 76 1.15 14.28 -27.95
C ALA A 76 1.66 13.79 -26.57
N ALA A 77 2.94 14.07 -26.25
CA ALA A 77 3.51 13.72 -24.95
C ALA A 77 2.85 14.52 -23.81
N GLU A 78 2.57 15.80 -24.00
CA GLU A 78 1.90 16.64 -22.99
C GLU A 78 0.45 16.20 -22.78
N TYR A 79 -0.25 15.84 -23.85
CA TYR A 79 -1.60 15.27 -23.75
C TYR A 79 -1.60 13.96 -22.95
N ALA A 80 -0.66 13.07 -23.20
CA ALA A 80 -0.52 11.81 -22.47
C ALA A 80 -0.30 12.04 -20.97
N ARG A 81 0.57 13.00 -20.59
CA ARG A 81 0.78 13.37 -19.18
C ARG A 81 -0.52 13.85 -18.53
N ARG A 82 -1.28 14.69 -19.25
CA ARG A 82 -2.55 15.20 -18.72
C ARG A 82 -3.59 14.10 -18.53
N LEU A 83 -3.69 13.16 -19.45
CA LEU A 83 -4.55 11.99 -19.31
C LEU A 83 -4.16 11.14 -18.08
N ALA A 84 -2.86 10.97 -17.84
CA ALA A 84 -2.36 10.26 -16.66
C ALA A 84 -2.77 10.93 -15.35
N GLN A 85 -2.67 12.27 -15.27
CA GLN A 85 -3.07 13.08 -14.11
C GLN A 85 -4.58 12.98 -13.82
N HIS A 86 -5.41 12.81 -14.86
CA HIS A 86 -6.87 12.68 -14.72
C HIS A 86 -7.34 11.22 -14.61
N GLY A 87 -6.43 10.25 -14.59
CA GLY A 87 -6.77 8.83 -14.44
C GLY A 87 -7.46 8.22 -15.65
N VAL A 88 -7.36 8.86 -16.83
CA VAL A 88 -7.92 8.32 -18.08
C VAL A 88 -7.12 7.09 -18.49
N PRO A 89 -7.75 5.93 -18.78
CA PRO A 89 -7.04 4.72 -19.15
C PRO A 89 -6.20 4.90 -20.42
N VAL A 90 -4.96 4.42 -20.40
CA VAL A 90 -4.04 4.49 -21.56
C VAL A 90 -4.60 3.81 -22.82
N ALA A 91 -5.47 2.81 -22.63
CA ALA A 91 -6.16 2.14 -23.74
C ALA A 91 -7.00 3.11 -24.61
N ALA A 92 -7.53 4.19 -24.02
CA ALA A 92 -8.24 5.24 -24.78
C ALA A 92 -7.29 5.98 -25.71
N LEU A 93 -6.08 6.29 -25.27
CA LEU A 93 -5.05 6.94 -26.07
C LEU A 93 -4.59 6.06 -27.24
N LEU A 94 -4.30 4.78 -26.98
CA LEU A 94 -3.93 3.82 -28.02
C LEU A 94 -5.06 3.61 -29.05
N ARG A 95 -6.31 3.64 -28.59
CA ARG A 95 -7.47 3.59 -29.50
C ARG A 95 -7.55 4.83 -30.40
N ALA A 96 -7.21 6.02 -29.88
CA ALA A 96 -7.17 7.24 -30.68
C ALA A 96 -6.14 7.16 -31.82
N TYR A 97 -4.95 6.64 -31.55
CA TYR A 97 -3.94 6.40 -32.59
C TYR A 97 -4.44 5.45 -33.68
N ARG A 98 -5.11 4.35 -33.31
CA ARG A 98 -5.68 3.39 -34.29
C ARG A 98 -6.78 4.05 -35.16
N ILE A 99 -7.67 4.80 -34.56
CA ILE A 99 -8.74 5.50 -35.28
C ILE A 99 -8.13 6.57 -36.22
N GLY A 100 -7.19 7.36 -35.70
CA GLY A 100 -6.52 8.41 -36.49
C GLY A 100 -5.73 7.84 -37.66
N SER A 101 -4.98 6.76 -37.44
CA SER A 101 -4.19 6.10 -38.49
C SER A 101 -5.09 5.50 -39.61
N ALA A 102 -6.17 4.83 -39.21
CA ALA A 102 -7.10 4.26 -40.18
C ALA A 102 -7.72 5.40 -41.06
N ARG A 103 -8.16 6.49 -40.44
CA ARG A 103 -8.73 7.62 -41.18
C ARG A 103 -7.71 8.32 -42.10
N PHE A 104 -6.49 8.49 -41.60
CA PHE A 104 -5.39 9.04 -42.42
C PHE A 104 -5.11 8.15 -43.63
N GLN A 105 -5.01 6.82 -43.44
CA GLN A 105 -4.80 5.87 -44.52
C GLN A 105 -5.92 5.89 -45.57
N GLU A 106 -7.18 5.95 -45.14
CA GLU A 106 -8.33 6.10 -46.04
C GLU A 106 -8.19 7.35 -46.93
N CYS A 107 -7.80 8.47 -46.37
CA CYS A 107 -7.60 9.71 -47.13
C CYS A 107 -6.45 9.60 -48.13
N CYS A 108 -5.35 8.97 -47.76
CA CYS A 108 -4.22 8.72 -48.65
C CYS A 108 -4.62 7.78 -49.82
N LEU A 109 -5.37 6.71 -49.55
CA LEU A 109 -5.84 5.78 -50.59
C LEU A 109 -6.86 6.43 -51.53
N ALA A 110 -7.76 7.25 -50.99
CA ALA A 110 -8.71 8.03 -51.81
C ALA A 110 -8.00 9.02 -52.75
N GLU A 111 -6.94 9.69 -52.27
CA GLU A 111 -6.14 10.58 -53.12
C GLU A 111 -5.34 9.81 -54.17
N LEU A 112 -4.80 8.65 -53.82
CA LEU A 112 -4.09 7.78 -54.76
C LEU A 112 -4.99 7.29 -55.88
N GLY A 113 -6.24 6.87 -55.58
CA GLY A 113 -7.22 6.41 -56.53
C GLY A 113 -7.67 7.50 -57.52
N ARG A 114 -7.56 8.81 -57.15
CA ARG A 114 -7.81 9.93 -58.08
C ARG A 114 -6.68 10.12 -59.08
N ARG A 115 -5.47 9.59 -58.81
CA ARG A 115 -4.26 9.83 -59.61
C ARG A 115 -3.93 8.70 -60.55
N THR A 116 -4.30 7.48 -60.22
CA THR A 116 -3.97 6.30 -61.02
C THR A 116 -4.98 5.19 -60.84
N ASP A 117 -5.30 4.50 -61.98
CA ASP A 117 -6.13 3.30 -61.99
C ASP A 117 -5.29 2.02 -62.11
N ARG A 118 -3.94 2.14 -62.12
CA ARG A 118 -3.04 0.98 -62.29
C ARG A 118 -2.99 0.19 -60.99
N ALA A 119 -3.61 -0.98 -60.95
CA ALA A 119 -3.74 -1.82 -59.78
C ALA A 119 -2.39 -2.13 -59.09
N SER A 120 -1.32 -2.35 -59.86
CA SER A 120 0.01 -2.61 -59.34
C SER A 120 0.62 -1.40 -58.60
N VAL A 121 0.41 -0.20 -59.14
CA VAL A 121 0.87 1.05 -58.49
C VAL A 121 0.05 1.33 -57.25
N VAL A 122 -1.26 1.15 -57.30
CA VAL A 122 -2.15 1.35 -56.15
C VAL A 122 -1.78 0.40 -55.00
N SER A 123 -1.57 -0.89 -55.31
CA SER A 123 -1.20 -1.87 -54.32
C SER A 123 0.18 -1.60 -53.68
N ALA A 124 1.20 -1.36 -54.53
CA ALA A 124 2.55 -1.11 -54.03
C ALA A 124 2.66 0.19 -53.18
N THR A 125 2.01 1.25 -53.64
CA THR A 125 1.98 2.55 -52.94
C THR A 125 1.17 2.45 -51.65
N GLY A 126 0.02 1.77 -51.69
CA GLY A 126 -0.84 1.54 -50.51
C GLY A 126 -0.11 0.75 -49.42
N MET A 127 0.62 -0.32 -49.79
CA MET A 127 1.45 -1.09 -48.84
C MET A 127 2.57 -0.23 -48.23
N ARG A 128 3.20 0.65 -49.02
CA ARG A 128 4.25 1.53 -48.55
C ARG A 128 3.68 2.55 -47.56
N ILE A 129 2.57 3.21 -47.87
CA ILE A 129 1.90 4.19 -46.99
C ILE A 129 1.52 3.48 -45.67
N ALA A 130 0.91 2.30 -45.73
CA ALA A 130 0.53 1.53 -44.55
C ALA A 130 1.74 1.14 -43.72
N GLY A 131 2.81 0.66 -44.34
CA GLY A 131 4.04 0.29 -43.64
C GLY A 131 4.70 1.46 -42.93
N THR A 132 4.83 2.62 -43.61
CA THR A 132 5.39 3.83 -43.02
C THR A 132 4.52 4.34 -41.86
N LEU A 133 3.21 4.35 -42.05
CA LEU A 133 2.26 4.80 -41.02
C LEU A 133 2.29 3.89 -39.78
N ASN A 134 2.26 2.59 -39.96
CA ASN A 134 2.34 1.63 -38.86
C ASN A 134 3.65 1.77 -38.07
N ALA A 135 4.78 1.86 -38.75
CA ALA A 135 6.08 2.03 -38.10
C ALA A 135 6.19 3.39 -37.36
N TYR A 136 5.60 4.46 -37.91
CA TYR A 136 5.50 5.75 -37.23
C TYR A 136 4.63 5.66 -35.97
N ILE A 137 3.44 5.08 -36.07
CA ILE A 137 2.51 4.94 -34.96
C ILE A 137 3.12 4.08 -33.84
N ASP A 138 3.79 2.99 -34.19
CA ASP A 138 4.47 2.11 -33.24
C ASP A 138 5.48 2.92 -32.40
N ARG A 139 6.38 3.63 -33.08
CA ARG A 139 7.40 4.44 -32.44
C ARG A 139 6.84 5.57 -31.56
N VAL A 140 5.87 6.33 -32.09
CA VAL A 140 5.25 7.44 -31.35
C VAL A 140 4.46 6.92 -30.15
N SER A 141 3.74 5.81 -30.33
CA SER A 141 3.00 5.17 -29.25
C SER A 141 3.89 4.75 -28.08
N GLU A 142 5.07 4.20 -28.36
CA GLU A 142 6.05 3.83 -27.32
C GLU A 142 6.51 5.04 -26.50
N GLU A 143 6.91 6.15 -27.16
CA GLU A 143 7.34 7.36 -26.47
C GLU A 143 6.20 8.00 -25.65
N VAL A 144 5.00 8.04 -26.19
CA VAL A 144 3.80 8.61 -25.55
C VAL A 144 3.35 7.75 -24.38
N LEU A 145 3.41 6.42 -24.51
CA LEU A 145 3.15 5.47 -23.43
C LEU A 145 4.16 5.68 -22.28
N GLY A 146 5.44 5.79 -22.58
CA GLY A 146 6.47 6.09 -21.59
C GLY A 146 6.21 7.41 -20.84
N ALA A 147 5.79 8.46 -21.57
CA ALA A 147 5.41 9.74 -20.95
C ALA A 147 4.19 9.61 -20.03
N TYR A 148 3.18 8.84 -20.43
CA TYR A 148 1.99 8.55 -19.64
C TYR A 148 2.35 7.78 -18.36
N GLU A 149 3.10 6.69 -18.47
CA GLU A 149 3.46 5.84 -17.33
C GLU A 149 4.33 6.60 -16.32
N SER A 150 5.34 7.30 -16.80
CA SER A 150 6.20 8.14 -15.94
C SER A 150 5.41 9.20 -15.17
N GLU A 151 4.46 9.88 -15.83
CA GLU A 151 3.64 10.89 -15.18
C GLU A 151 2.65 10.26 -14.19
N LYS A 152 2.04 9.12 -14.53
CA LYS A 152 1.17 8.37 -13.64
C LYS A 152 1.88 7.95 -12.36
N GLU A 153 3.11 7.45 -12.48
CA GLU A 153 3.92 7.09 -11.32
C GLU A 153 4.26 8.30 -10.45
N LYS A 154 4.67 9.44 -11.08
CA LYS A 154 4.94 10.68 -10.35
C LYS A 154 3.69 11.17 -9.61
N TRP A 155 2.55 11.14 -10.28
CA TRP A 155 1.26 11.55 -9.70
C TRP A 155 0.89 10.71 -8.49
N LEU A 156 1.00 9.37 -8.59
CA LEU A 156 0.73 8.43 -7.51
C LEU A 156 1.71 8.64 -6.33
N ARG A 157 3.02 8.84 -6.61
CA ARG A 157 4.01 9.15 -5.58
C ARG A 157 3.71 10.46 -4.87
N ASN A 158 3.37 11.51 -5.60
CA ASN A 158 3.03 12.81 -5.03
C ASN A 158 1.76 12.74 -4.17
N GLN A 159 0.74 12.02 -4.63
CA GLN A 159 -0.50 11.82 -3.87
C GLN A 159 -0.23 11.03 -2.57
N SER A 160 0.57 9.98 -2.63
CA SER A 160 0.98 9.21 -1.46
C SER A 160 1.81 10.04 -0.49
N ALA A 161 2.75 10.85 -0.99
CA ALA A 161 3.57 11.76 -0.19
C ALA A 161 2.72 12.85 0.49
N ALA A 162 1.74 13.44 -0.22
CA ALA A 162 0.82 14.42 0.34
C ALA A 162 -0.06 13.81 1.45
N ARG A 163 -0.59 12.59 1.24
CA ARG A 163 -1.33 11.86 2.27
C ARG A 163 -0.48 11.58 3.50
N ALA A 164 0.75 11.06 3.31
CA ALA A 164 1.66 10.77 4.42
C ALA A 164 2.05 12.05 5.18
N ALA A 165 2.30 13.16 4.46
CA ALA A 165 2.58 14.45 5.07
C ALA A 165 1.37 14.95 5.89
N ARG A 166 0.15 14.81 5.36
CA ARG A 166 -1.07 15.23 6.09
C ARG A 166 -1.33 14.37 7.32
N VAL A 167 -1.09 13.06 7.25
CA VAL A 167 -1.17 12.19 8.42
C VAL A 167 -0.16 12.61 9.48
N ARG A 168 1.11 12.85 9.11
CA ARG A 168 2.13 13.34 10.05
C ARG A 168 1.73 14.67 10.70
N ALA A 169 1.14 15.58 9.92
CA ALA A 169 0.60 16.84 10.44
C ALA A 169 -0.52 16.59 11.44
N LEU A 170 -1.52 15.76 11.10
CA LEU A 170 -2.61 15.38 12.00
C LEU A 170 -2.12 14.77 13.31
N LEU A 171 -1.03 14.03 13.29
CA LEU A 171 -0.46 13.41 14.50
C LEU A 171 0.24 14.42 15.43
N ARG A 172 0.61 15.62 14.93
CA ARG A 172 1.41 16.63 15.65
C ARG A 172 0.66 17.93 15.97
N GLU A 173 -0.23 18.38 15.07
CA GLU A 173 -0.90 19.67 15.18
C GLU A 173 -2.00 19.63 16.25
N ASP A 174 -2.05 20.61 17.14
CA ASP A 174 -3.09 20.69 18.18
C ASP A 174 -4.46 21.02 17.61
N GLN A 175 -4.54 21.89 16.61
CA GLN A 175 -5.78 22.31 15.94
C GLN A 175 -5.67 22.14 14.43
N PRO A 176 -5.82 20.92 13.91
CA PRO A 176 -5.73 20.69 12.48
C PRO A 176 -7.00 21.14 11.75
N ASP A 177 -6.82 21.56 10.49
CA ASP A 177 -7.94 21.70 9.56
C ASP A 177 -8.51 20.32 9.22
N VAL A 178 -9.64 20.00 9.86
CA VAL A 178 -10.29 18.70 9.72
C VAL A 178 -10.87 18.53 8.32
N ALA A 179 -11.57 19.55 7.79
CA ALA A 179 -12.23 19.44 6.49
C ALA A 179 -11.24 19.32 5.35
N GLY A 180 -10.18 20.14 5.32
CA GLY A 180 -9.11 20.02 4.35
C GLY A 180 -8.34 18.70 4.47
N SER A 181 -8.19 18.17 5.69
CA SER A 181 -7.58 16.87 5.91
C SER A 181 -8.42 15.72 5.35
N GLU A 182 -9.72 15.73 5.60
CA GLU A 182 -10.64 14.72 5.07
C GLU A 182 -10.65 14.71 3.55
N ALA A 183 -10.61 15.89 2.91
CA ALA A 183 -10.52 16.01 1.45
C ALA A 183 -9.23 15.41 0.88
N ILE A 184 -8.07 15.70 1.49
CA ILE A 184 -6.76 15.18 1.05
C ILE A 184 -6.65 13.67 1.27
N LEU A 185 -7.12 13.19 2.43
CA LEU A 185 -6.98 11.79 2.83
C LEU A 185 -8.02 10.88 2.20
N GLY A 186 -9.18 11.41 1.82
CA GLY A 186 -10.36 10.62 1.43
C GLY A 186 -10.85 9.74 2.59
N TYR A 187 -10.67 10.20 3.83
CA TYR A 187 -10.96 9.46 5.04
C TYR A 187 -11.66 10.37 6.07
N ARG A 188 -12.76 9.91 6.64
CA ARG A 188 -13.52 10.68 7.63
C ARG A 188 -12.81 10.69 8.97
N LEU A 189 -12.62 11.89 9.55
CA LEU A 189 -11.99 12.07 10.85
C LEU A 189 -13.01 12.18 12.00
N ARG A 190 -14.29 12.44 11.69
CA ARG A 190 -15.36 12.61 12.68
C ARG A 190 -16.11 11.29 12.93
N GLN A 191 -15.35 10.22 13.19
CA GLN A 191 -15.87 8.88 13.47
C GLN A 191 -14.99 8.17 14.49
N TYR A 192 -15.37 6.98 14.92
CA TYR A 192 -14.46 6.10 15.66
C TYR A 192 -13.41 5.51 14.70
N HIS A 193 -12.19 5.45 15.21
CA HIS A 193 -11.03 4.88 14.51
C HIS A 193 -10.41 3.78 15.33
N LEU A 194 -9.90 2.76 14.68
CA LEU A 194 -8.97 1.79 15.25
C LEU A 194 -7.63 1.94 14.54
N GLY A 195 -6.62 2.44 15.25
CA GLY A 195 -5.26 2.55 14.75
C GLY A 195 -4.56 1.19 14.83
N VAL A 196 -3.85 0.87 13.78
CA VAL A 196 -3.12 -0.38 13.61
C VAL A 196 -1.74 -0.08 13.07
N VAL A 197 -0.73 -0.77 13.58
CA VAL A 197 0.59 -0.87 12.93
C VAL A 197 0.75 -2.28 12.41
N THR A 198 1.12 -2.43 11.16
CA THR A 198 1.40 -3.73 10.55
C THR A 198 2.82 -3.77 10.01
N TRP A 199 3.51 -4.90 10.16
CA TRP A 199 4.88 -5.08 9.67
C TRP A 199 5.19 -6.55 9.38
N ILE A 200 6.24 -6.77 8.57
CA ILE A 200 6.76 -8.10 8.25
C ILE A 200 8.02 -8.36 9.07
N THR A 201 8.14 -9.55 9.68
CA THR A 201 9.33 -10.01 10.40
C THR A 201 10.06 -11.09 9.63
N GLY A 202 11.38 -10.93 9.43
CA GLY A 202 12.25 -11.90 8.73
C GLY A 202 12.88 -11.30 7.47
N ALA A 203 14.08 -11.78 7.12
CA ALA A 203 14.81 -11.35 5.93
C ALA A 203 14.11 -11.85 4.66
N GLN A 204 13.93 -10.96 3.69
CA GLN A 204 13.33 -11.11 2.37
C GLN A 204 11.81 -10.86 2.30
N ALA A 205 11.42 -9.62 2.57
CA ALA A 205 10.24 -9.09 1.90
C ALA A 205 10.60 -8.93 0.42
N GLY A 206 10.16 -9.84 -0.44
CA GLY A 206 10.25 -9.69 -1.89
C GLY A 206 9.56 -8.39 -2.32
N GLY A 207 9.84 -7.87 -3.51
CA GLY A 207 9.47 -6.52 -3.99
C GLY A 207 7.98 -6.10 -3.94
N ASN A 208 7.11 -6.80 -3.18
CA ASN A 208 5.68 -6.49 -3.00
C ASN A 208 5.22 -6.56 -1.53
N ALA A 209 6.09 -6.31 -0.57
CA ALA A 209 5.76 -6.38 0.86
C ALA A 209 4.61 -5.45 1.25
N LEU A 210 4.62 -4.19 0.79
CA LEU A 210 3.55 -3.24 1.07
C LEU A 210 2.19 -3.69 0.51
N GLY A 211 2.16 -4.29 -0.67
CA GLY A 211 0.93 -4.85 -1.22
C GLY A 211 0.40 -6.05 -0.42
N LEU A 212 1.28 -6.84 0.18
CA LEU A 212 0.90 -7.91 1.11
C LEU A 212 0.31 -7.33 2.39
N LEU A 213 0.97 -6.32 2.98
CA LEU A 213 0.48 -5.65 4.19
C LEU A 213 -0.88 -4.96 3.97
N GLU A 214 -1.08 -4.32 2.81
CA GLU A 214 -2.36 -3.67 2.49
C GLU A 214 -3.51 -4.68 2.35
N ARG A 215 -3.27 -5.82 1.67
CA ARG A 215 -4.26 -6.90 1.58
C ARG A 215 -4.60 -7.48 2.95
N ALA A 216 -3.56 -7.77 3.75
CA ALA A 216 -3.72 -8.28 5.10
C ALA A 216 -4.50 -7.31 6.01
N ALA A 217 -4.23 -6.02 5.92
CA ALA A 217 -4.99 -4.99 6.62
C ALA A 217 -6.45 -4.93 6.14
N GLY A 218 -6.71 -5.18 4.84
CA GLY A 218 -8.06 -5.30 4.29
C GLY A 218 -8.84 -6.47 4.87
N GLU A 219 -8.20 -7.62 5.02
CA GLU A 219 -8.82 -8.81 5.65
C GLU A 219 -9.13 -8.57 7.12
N VAL A 220 -8.20 -7.94 7.86
CA VAL A 220 -8.43 -7.52 9.25
C VAL A 220 -9.59 -6.53 9.34
N ALA A 221 -9.69 -5.56 8.44
CA ALA A 221 -10.79 -4.61 8.39
C ALA A 221 -12.13 -5.30 8.16
N ALA A 222 -12.18 -6.28 7.26
CA ALA A 222 -13.39 -7.07 6.98
C ALA A 222 -13.82 -7.89 8.21
N GLN A 223 -12.87 -8.55 8.89
CA GLN A 223 -13.15 -9.32 10.11
C GLN A 223 -13.61 -8.41 11.26
N ALA A 224 -13.04 -7.21 11.38
CA ALA A 224 -13.48 -6.20 12.33
C ALA A 224 -14.83 -5.55 11.95
N GLY A 225 -15.43 -5.93 10.82
CA GLY A 225 -16.68 -5.40 10.31
C GLY A 225 -16.61 -3.90 9.98
N CYS A 226 -15.50 -3.42 9.45
CA CYS A 226 -15.33 -2.00 9.13
C CYS A 226 -16.19 -1.57 7.95
N ASP A 227 -16.90 -0.45 8.09
CA ASP A 227 -17.69 0.16 7.04
C ASP A 227 -16.89 1.28 6.38
N GLY A 228 -16.31 1.00 5.22
CA GLY A 228 -15.60 2.00 4.44
C GLY A 228 -14.15 1.65 4.14
N ARG A 229 -13.50 2.55 3.38
CA ARG A 229 -12.11 2.37 2.97
C ARG A 229 -11.17 2.63 4.14
N LEU A 230 -10.35 1.64 4.48
CA LEU A 230 -9.25 1.82 5.42
C LEU A 230 -8.24 2.85 4.88
N MET A 231 -7.52 3.51 5.78
CA MET A 231 -6.42 4.38 5.42
C MET A 231 -5.11 3.65 5.69
N PHE A 232 -4.35 3.40 4.62
CA PHE A 232 -3.05 2.73 4.65
C PHE A 232 -1.95 3.75 4.35
N VAL A 233 -0.96 3.86 5.23
CA VAL A 233 0.15 4.81 5.12
C VAL A 233 1.47 4.08 5.33
N PRO A 234 2.22 3.78 4.25
CA PRO A 234 3.54 3.18 4.36
C PRO A 234 4.47 4.00 5.25
N GLN A 235 5.22 3.32 6.11
CA GLN A 235 6.28 3.89 6.92
C GLN A 235 7.64 3.66 6.28
N ASP A 236 7.87 2.42 5.88
CA ASP A 236 9.04 1.93 5.17
C ASP A 236 8.63 0.78 4.23
N GLU A 237 9.58 0.04 3.69
CA GLU A 237 9.34 -1.05 2.75
C GLU A 237 8.62 -2.27 3.35
N CYS A 238 8.64 -2.41 4.68
CA CYS A 238 8.16 -3.57 5.42
C CYS A 238 7.15 -3.22 6.52
N SER A 239 6.74 -1.96 6.66
CA SER A 239 5.81 -1.53 7.71
C SER A 239 4.86 -0.43 7.25
N ALA A 240 3.67 -0.38 7.85
CA ALA A 240 2.66 0.62 7.57
C ALA A 240 1.82 0.98 8.80
N TYR A 241 1.35 2.21 8.82
CA TYR A 241 0.27 2.65 9.69
C TYR A 241 -1.06 2.48 8.99
N VAL A 242 -2.05 1.99 9.71
CA VAL A 242 -3.40 1.76 9.19
C VAL A 242 -4.41 2.35 10.16
N TRP A 243 -5.46 2.98 9.63
CA TRP A 243 -6.63 3.35 10.41
C TRP A 243 -7.86 2.69 9.81
N LEU A 244 -8.54 1.92 10.65
CA LEU A 244 -9.78 1.25 10.31
C LEU A 244 -10.96 2.15 10.69
N PRO A 245 -11.86 2.48 9.75
CA PRO A 245 -13.03 3.28 10.02
C PRO A 245 -14.09 2.43 10.72
N LEU A 246 -14.50 2.84 11.91
CA LEU A 246 -15.53 2.14 12.70
C LEU A 246 -16.90 2.84 12.65
N GLY A 247 -17.00 3.99 11.99
CA GLY A 247 -18.24 4.77 11.96
C GLY A 247 -18.67 5.21 13.37
N GLY A 248 -19.85 4.81 13.80
CA GLY A 248 -20.36 5.05 15.14
C GLY A 248 -20.06 3.96 16.17
N ARG A 249 -19.36 2.88 15.78
CA ARG A 249 -19.12 1.72 16.66
C ARG A 249 -17.93 1.96 17.57
N ARG A 250 -18.10 1.66 18.84
CA ARG A 250 -17.06 1.74 19.85
C ARG A 250 -16.40 0.40 20.16
N ASP A 251 -17.12 -0.69 20.00
CA ASP A 251 -16.69 -2.02 20.39
C ASP A 251 -16.28 -2.82 19.16
N VAL A 252 -15.05 -3.35 19.20
CA VAL A 252 -14.48 -4.25 18.19
C VAL A 252 -13.85 -5.42 18.92
N SER A 253 -14.31 -6.64 18.63
CA SER A 253 -13.66 -7.85 19.13
C SER A 253 -12.38 -8.09 18.32
N LEU A 254 -11.22 -7.94 18.94
CA LEU A 254 -9.93 -8.31 18.35
C LEU A 254 -9.55 -9.76 18.61
N THR A 255 -10.29 -10.47 19.50
CA THR A 255 -10.05 -11.88 19.85
C THR A 255 -10.28 -12.83 18.67
N ASP A 256 -11.16 -12.45 17.74
CA ASP A 256 -11.50 -13.25 16.57
C ASP A 256 -10.71 -12.84 15.31
N VAL A 257 -9.86 -11.81 15.40
CA VAL A 257 -8.99 -11.41 14.30
C VAL A 257 -7.94 -12.50 14.07
N CYS A 258 -8.30 -13.42 13.20
CA CYS A 258 -7.46 -14.55 12.84
C CYS A 258 -6.61 -14.19 11.62
N VAL A 259 -5.33 -13.93 11.84
CA VAL A 259 -4.33 -13.73 10.76
C VAL A 259 -4.01 -15.09 10.07
N LYS A 260 -4.94 -16.06 10.16
CA LYS A 260 -4.79 -17.38 9.55
C LYS A 260 -4.99 -17.28 8.04
N GLY A 261 -3.94 -17.56 7.29
CA GLY A 261 -4.00 -17.71 5.83
C GLY A 261 -3.30 -16.60 5.05
N ILE A 262 -2.74 -15.60 5.70
CA ILE A 262 -1.97 -14.57 5.04
C ILE A 262 -0.58 -15.11 4.74
N GLY A 263 -0.38 -15.54 3.48
CA GLY A 263 0.90 -15.90 2.87
C GLY A 263 1.68 -17.03 3.55
N SER A 264 1.81 -18.16 2.90
CA SER A 264 2.70 -19.24 3.33
C SER A 264 4.16 -18.73 3.38
N GLY A 265 4.67 -18.43 4.55
CA GLY A 265 6.07 -18.12 4.81
C GLY A 265 6.38 -16.71 5.34
N GLU A 266 5.51 -15.74 5.16
CA GLU A 266 5.75 -14.39 5.68
C GLU A 266 5.08 -14.18 7.04
N ARG A 267 5.85 -13.67 8.01
CA ARG A 267 5.36 -13.39 9.36
C ARG A 267 4.82 -11.97 9.42
N ILE A 268 3.60 -11.76 8.93
CA ILE A 268 2.90 -10.48 9.10
C ILE A 268 2.43 -10.38 10.55
N ARG A 269 2.65 -9.22 11.15
CA ARG A 269 2.26 -8.90 12.51
C ARG A 269 1.42 -7.64 12.55
N PHE A 270 0.55 -7.58 13.57
CA PHE A 270 -0.33 -6.45 13.80
C PHE A 270 -0.26 -6.00 15.26
N ALA A 271 -0.18 -4.70 15.46
CA ALA A 271 -0.36 -4.06 16.75
C ALA A 271 -1.56 -3.12 16.69
N PHE A 272 -2.47 -3.23 17.64
CA PHE A 272 -3.73 -2.50 17.68
C PHE A 272 -3.75 -1.51 18.84
N GLY A 273 -4.25 -0.29 18.60
CA GLY A 273 -4.72 0.59 19.64
C GLY A 273 -6.12 0.21 20.12
N GLU A 274 -6.80 1.15 20.77
CA GLU A 274 -8.18 1.02 21.19
C GLU A 274 -9.08 1.94 20.36
N PRO A 275 -10.34 1.56 20.09
CA PRO A 275 -11.27 2.42 19.38
C PRO A 275 -11.42 3.79 20.04
N ALA A 276 -11.25 4.87 19.27
CA ALA A 276 -11.35 6.22 19.78
C ALA A 276 -11.95 7.18 18.76
N LEU A 277 -12.69 8.20 19.24
CA LEU A 277 -13.50 9.11 18.43
C LEU A 277 -12.74 10.36 18.00
N GLY A 278 -12.94 10.78 16.76
CA GLY A 278 -12.50 12.07 16.23
C GLY A 278 -10.99 12.20 16.05
N VAL A 279 -10.49 13.39 15.80
CA VAL A 279 -9.05 13.63 15.56
C VAL A 279 -8.20 13.27 16.78
N THR A 280 -8.66 13.57 17.99
CA THR A 280 -7.96 13.15 19.21
C THR A 280 -7.92 11.63 19.32
N GLY A 281 -9.01 10.96 18.96
CA GLY A 281 -9.09 9.50 18.85
C GLY A 281 -8.15 8.94 17.81
N PHE A 282 -8.08 9.55 16.64
CA PHE A 282 -7.16 9.20 15.56
C PHE A 282 -5.69 9.15 16.02
N ARG A 283 -5.27 10.14 16.82
CA ARG A 283 -3.92 10.21 17.41
C ARG A 283 -3.73 9.17 18.50
N ARG A 284 -4.68 9.12 19.44
CA ARG A 284 -4.61 8.24 20.61
C ARG A 284 -4.47 6.77 20.20
N THR A 285 -5.36 6.30 19.32
CA THR A 285 -5.33 4.90 18.88
C THR A 285 -4.06 4.56 18.11
N HIS A 286 -3.50 5.52 17.36
CA HIS A 286 -2.20 5.37 16.70
C HIS A 286 -1.05 5.24 17.71
N GLN A 287 -0.96 6.14 18.69
CA GLN A 287 0.07 6.09 19.73
C GLN A 287 0.02 4.77 20.50
N GLN A 288 -1.17 4.29 20.81
CA GLN A 288 -1.38 3.01 21.46
C GLN A 288 -0.89 1.84 20.58
N ALA A 289 -1.21 1.84 19.29
CA ALA A 289 -0.75 0.81 18.35
C ALA A 289 0.79 0.81 18.22
N VAL A 290 1.42 1.98 18.13
CA VAL A 290 2.88 2.11 18.10
C VAL A 290 3.51 1.59 19.41
N SER A 291 2.89 1.88 20.55
CA SER A 291 3.38 1.38 21.86
C SER A 291 3.24 -0.14 21.95
N ALA A 292 2.15 -0.71 21.45
CA ALA A 292 1.97 -2.17 21.39
C ALA A 292 2.99 -2.83 20.43
N GLN A 293 3.28 -2.18 19.28
CA GLN A 293 4.35 -2.63 18.37
C GLN A 293 5.70 -2.65 19.06
N ALA A 294 6.04 -1.61 19.83
CA ALA A 294 7.33 -1.55 20.54
C ALA A 294 7.51 -2.73 21.49
N VAL A 295 6.47 -3.11 22.23
CA VAL A 295 6.47 -4.31 23.09
C VAL A 295 6.65 -5.59 22.26
N ALA A 296 5.94 -5.72 21.14
CA ALA A 296 6.06 -6.88 20.25
C ALA A 296 7.46 -7.00 19.62
N LEU A 297 8.08 -5.89 19.22
CA LEU A 297 9.45 -5.86 18.69
C LEU A 297 10.47 -6.25 19.77
N ALA A 298 10.29 -5.79 21.01
CA ALA A 298 11.14 -6.17 22.13
C ALA A 298 11.05 -7.67 22.46
N ALA A 299 9.88 -8.29 22.29
CA ALA A 299 9.68 -9.73 22.44
C ALA A 299 10.32 -10.56 21.30
N GLY A 300 10.64 -9.92 20.16
CA GLY A 300 11.31 -10.56 19.03
C GLY A 300 10.48 -11.66 18.34
N PRO A 301 11.11 -12.78 17.93
CA PRO A 301 10.42 -13.87 17.21
C PRO A 301 9.27 -14.51 17.99
N ALA A 302 9.31 -14.47 19.31
CA ALA A 302 8.30 -15.05 20.20
C ALA A 302 7.04 -14.20 20.31
N ALA A 303 7.03 -12.95 19.78
CA ALA A 303 5.87 -12.09 19.83
C ALA A 303 4.67 -12.73 19.12
N PRO A 304 3.43 -12.55 19.61
CA PRO A 304 2.23 -13.03 18.93
C PRO A 304 2.03 -12.30 17.58
N SER A 305 1.27 -12.91 16.67
CA SER A 305 0.92 -12.27 15.40
C SER A 305 0.05 -11.03 15.58
N VAL A 306 -0.70 -10.97 16.67
CA VAL A 306 -1.57 -9.86 17.07
C VAL A 306 -1.19 -9.40 18.47
N SER A 307 -0.99 -8.08 18.64
CA SER A 307 -0.70 -7.45 19.92
C SER A 307 -1.68 -6.31 20.15
N ALA A 308 -2.62 -6.46 21.09
CA ALA A 308 -3.56 -5.40 21.46
C ALA A 308 -2.98 -4.52 22.57
N PHE A 309 -3.09 -3.19 22.45
CA PHE A 309 -2.60 -2.26 23.46
C PHE A 309 -3.20 -2.55 24.85
N ALA A 310 -4.51 -2.84 24.92
CA ALA A 310 -5.18 -3.17 26.17
C ALA A 310 -4.49 -4.30 26.97
N GLU A 311 -3.86 -5.26 26.27
CA GLU A 311 -3.20 -6.40 26.88
C GLU A 311 -1.76 -6.10 27.34
N VAL A 312 -1.14 -5.08 26.75
CA VAL A 312 0.27 -4.75 26.99
C VAL A 312 0.48 -3.32 27.52
N ALA A 313 -0.59 -2.60 27.80
CA ALA A 313 -0.54 -1.20 28.24
C ALA A 313 0.43 -0.94 29.40
N PRO A 314 0.44 -1.73 30.50
CA PRO A 314 1.40 -1.53 31.58
C PRO A 314 2.85 -1.64 31.08
N LEU A 315 3.15 -2.64 30.25
CA LEU A 315 4.48 -2.84 29.70
C LEU A 315 4.87 -1.73 28.73
N ALA A 316 3.93 -1.29 27.89
CA ALA A 316 4.15 -0.19 26.96
C ALA A 316 4.54 1.11 27.70
N LEU A 317 3.93 1.37 28.87
CA LEU A 317 4.26 2.51 29.71
C LEU A 317 5.60 2.35 30.45
N MET A 318 5.99 1.12 30.78
CA MET A 318 7.23 0.78 31.47
C MET A 318 8.43 0.57 30.54
N SER A 319 8.21 0.36 29.25
CA SER A 319 9.23 -0.05 28.28
C SER A 319 10.21 1.04 27.82
N GLY A 320 10.30 2.16 28.52
CA GLY A 320 11.26 3.24 28.22
C GLY A 320 12.73 2.79 28.24
N SER A 321 13.06 1.71 28.98
CA SER A 321 14.35 1.03 28.97
C SER A 321 14.17 -0.47 29.24
N LEU A 322 14.48 -1.29 28.24
CA LEU A 322 14.42 -2.75 28.37
C LEU A 322 15.42 -3.29 29.41
N GLU A 323 16.55 -2.64 29.54
CA GLU A 323 17.58 -3.00 30.53
C GLU A 323 17.07 -2.78 31.96
N LEU A 324 16.49 -1.63 32.25
CA LEU A 324 15.88 -1.37 33.56
C LEU A 324 14.71 -2.31 33.84
N LEU A 325 13.88 -2.60 32.83
CA LEU A 325 12.78 -3.55 32.99
C LEU A 325 13.28 -4.95 33.29
N ARG A 326 14.38 -5.41 32.65
CA ARG A 326 15.03 -6.71 32.94
C ARG A 326 15.55 -6.75 34.35
N ALA A 327 16.26 -5.72 34.81
CA ALA A 327 16.79 -5.64 36.17
C ALA A 327 15.65 -5.71 37.18
N TRP A 328 14.59 -4.91 36.98
CA TRP A 328 13.44 -4.90 37.88
C TRP A 328 12.68 -6.23 37.90
N VAL A 329 12.48 -6.91 36.77
CA VAL A 329 11.88 -8.26 36.72
C VAL A 329 12.74 -9.25 37.50
N ALA A 330 14.06 -9.15 37.35
CA ALA A 330 15.00 -10.03 38.04
C ALA A 330 15.02 -9.80 39.56
N GLU A 331 14.86 -8.57 40.02
CA GLU A 331 14.71 -8.21 41.43
C GLU A 331 13.38 -8.69 42.01
N THR A 332 12.28 -8.45 41.28
CA THR A 332 10.92 -8.77 41.72
C THR A 332 10.66 -10.26 41.79
N LEU A 333 11.12 -11.04 40.79
CA LEU A 333 10.86 -12.48 40.70
C LEU A 333 11.96 -13.35 41.25
N GLY A 334 13.14 -12.79 41.58
CA GLY A 334 14.27 -13.53 42.08
C GLY A 334 14.66 -14.72 41.18
N PRO A 335 14.79 -15.93 41.72
CA PRO A 335 15.10 -17.15 40.96
C PRO A 335 14.09 -17.50 39.89
N LEU A 336 12.81 -17.11 40.03
CA LEU A 336 11.78 -17.33 39.02
C LEU A 336 12.04 -16.57 37.70
N ALA A 337 12.93 -15.57 37.69
CA ALA A 337 13.35 -14.87 36.48
C ALA A 337 14.28 -15.69 35.57
N GLY A 338 14.67 -16.92 35.98
CA GLY A 338 15.49 -17.83 35.16
C GLY A 338 14.74 -18.29 33.91
N ASP A 339 15.46 -18.32 32.77
CA ASP A 339 14.94 -18.79 31.48
C ASP A 339 15.17 -20.31 31.34
N ASP A 340 14.39 -21.06 32.10
CA ASP A 340 14.37 -22.52 32.06
C ASP A 340 12.93 -23.04 32.18
N GLU A 341 12.70 -24.28 31.77
CA GLU A 341 11.39 -24.91 31.66
C GLU A 341 10.67 -25.02 33.01
N ASN A 342 11.41 -25.29 34.10
CA ASN A 342 10.81 -25.42 35.40
C ASN A 342 10.27 -24.06 35.89
N ASN A 343 11.10 -23.01 35.79
CA ASN A 343 10.68 -21.66 36.16
C ASN A 343 9.53 -21.17 35.23
N ALA A 344 9.54 -21.50 33.94
CA ALA A 344 8.44 -21.18 33.05
C ALA A 344 7.11 -21.80 33.53
N ARG A 345 7.09 -23.06 33.93
CA ARG A 345 5.91 -23.73 34.50
C ARG A 345 5.46 -23.10 35.83
N LEU A 346 6.36 -22.70 36.67
CA LEU A 346 6.04 -22.03 37.93
C LEU A 346 5.45 -20.65 37.69
N ARG A 347 6.08 -19.83 36.81
CA ARG A 347 5.57 -18.52 36.43
C ARG A 347 4.16 -18.61 35.84
N GLU A 348 3.91 -19.54 34.93
CA GLU A 348 2.60 -19.71 34.31
C GLU A 348 1.53 -20.12 35.32
N THR A 349 1.89 -21.07 36.22
CA THR A 349 0.95 -21.49 37.28
C THR A 349 0.64 -20.33 38.21
N LEU A 350 1.64 -19.57 38.64
CA LEU A 350 1.47 -18.42 39.52
C LEU A 350 0.63 -17.33 38.89
N ARG A 351 0.88 -17.04 37.60
CA ARG A 351 0.12 -16.04 36.81
C ARG A 351 -1.37 -16.40 36.76
N ILE A 352 -1.70 -17.64 36.42
CA ILE A 352 -3.11 -18.07 36.35
C ILE A 352 -3.71 -18.09 37.76
N PHE A 353 -2.96 -18.49 38.81
CA PHE A 353 -3.45 -18.48 40.17
C PHE A 353 -3.86 -17.08 40.65
N LEU A 354 -3.07 -16.06 40.29
CA LEU A 354 -3.38 -14.66 40.57
C LEU A 354 -4.61 -14.18 39.79
N GLN A 355 -4.72 -14.55 38.52
CA GLN A 355 -5.87 -14.23 37.66
C GLN A 355 -7.16 -14.88 38.17
N GLU A 356 -7.10 -16.09 38.72
CA GLU A 356 -8.23 -16.81 39.32
C GLU A 356 -8.47 -16.43 40.80
N ASN A 357 -8.01 -15.23 41.18
CA ASN A 357 -8.19 -14.67 42.54
C ASN A 357 -7.74 -15.64 43.66
N LEU A 358 -6.57 -16.26 43.51
CA LEU A 358 -5.95 -17.18 44.45
C LEU A 358 -6.77 -18.49 44.66
N SER A 359 -7.57 -18.89 43.68
CA SER A 359 -8.37 -20.11 43.71
C SER A 359 -7.60 -21.28 43.14
N TYR A 360 -7.12 -22.19 43.98
CA TYR A 360 -6.46 -23.43 43.57
C TYR A 360 -7.36 -24.31 42.69
N LYS A 361 -8.68 -24.32 42.94
CA LYS A 361 -9.63 -25.10 42.13
C LYS A 361 -9.77 -24.53 40.73
N ALA A 362 -10.06 -23.25 40.61
CA ALA A 362 -10.23 -22.58 39.30
C ALA A 362 -8.91 -22.64 38.48
N THR A 363 -7.76 -22.46 39.13
CA THR A 363 -6.45 -22.59 38.47
C THR A 363 -6.21 -24.01 37.96
N ALA A 364 -6.58 -25.03 38.74
CA ALA A 364 -6.43 -26.44 38.35
C ALA A 364 -7.32 -26.77 37.14
N GLU A 365 -8.56 -26.30 37.11
CA GLU A 365 -9.49 -26.44 35.99
C GLU A 365 -8.95 -25.75 34.72
N ARG A 366 -8.45 -24.53 34.85
CA ARG A 366 -7.92 -23.75 33.71
C ARG A 366 -6.63 -24.30 33.12
N LEU A 367 -5.74 -24.87 33.97
CA LEU A 367 -4.48 -25.48 33.53
C LEU A 367 -4.62 -26.97 33.20
N VAL A 368 -5.79 -27.56 33.41
CA VAL A 368 -6.04 -29.00 33.23
C VAL A 368 -5.06 -29.81 34.09
N LEU A 369 -4.92 -29.42 35.37
CA LEU A 369 -4.02 -30.03 36.34
C LEU A 369 -4.78 -30.50 37.59
N HIS A 370 -4.18 -31.41 38.37
CA HIS A 370 -4.71 -31.75 39.69
C HIS A 370 -4.44 -30.59 40.68
N LYS A 371 -5.40 -30.35 41.60
CA LYS A 371 -5.31 -29.30 42.62
C LYS A 371 -3.99 -29.36 43.43
N ASN A 372 -3.55 -30.55 43.82
CA ASN A 372 -2.34 -30.72 44.57
C ASN A 372 -1.08 -30.29 43.79
N THR A 373 -1.09 -30.49 42.46
CA THR A 373 0.02 -30.02 41.59
C THR A 373 0.07 -28.50 41.56
N VAL A 374 -1.09 -27.85 41.51
CA VAL A 374 -1.15 -26.36 41.55
C VAL A 374 -0.65 -25.87 42.91
N GLN A 375 -1.13 -26.46 44.01
CA GLN A 375 -0.64 -26.12 45.37
C GLN A 375 0.88 -26.25 45.49
N TYR A 376 1.42 -27.38 45.02
CA TYR A 376 2.87 -27.58 45.02
C TYR A 376 3.63 -26.52 44.23
N ARG A 377 3.17 -26.21 43.01
CA ARG A 377 3.83 -25.21 42.14
C ARG A 377 3.75 -23.82 42.74
N VAL A 378 2.60 -23.40 43.28
CA VAL A 378 2.44 -22.08 43.91
C VAL A 378 3.36 -21.98 45.11
N ARG A 379 3.41 -22.99 45.98
CA ARG A 379 4.35 -23.00 47.12
C ARG A 379 5.82 -22.89 46.67
N LYS A 380 6.21 -23.61 45.62
CA LYS A 380 7.57 -23.54 45.08
C LYS A 380 7.88 -22.16 44.48
N ALA A 381 6.89 -21.51 43.87
CA ALA A 381 7.03 -20.15 43.40
C ALA A 381 7.22 -19.16 44.55
N GLU A 382 6.43 -19.28 45.63
CA GLU A 382 6.56 -18.44 46.84
C GLU A 382 7.88 -18.66 47.56
N GLU A 383 8.38 -19.90 47.61
CA GLU A 383 9.74 -20.20 48.12
C GLU A 383 10.83 -19.47 47.32
N SER A 384 10.66 -19.38 46.00
CA SER A 384 11.57 -18.63 45.10
C SER A 384 11.43 -17.12 45.25
N LEU A 385 10.24 -16.62 45.52
CA LEU A 385 9.97 -15.18 45.79
C LEU A 385 10.47 -14.77 47.18
N GLN A 386 10.64 -15.73 48.10
CA GLN A 386 10.97 -15.55 49.53
C GLN A 386 9.89 -14.85 50.34
N HIS A 387 8.70 -14.71 49.82
CA HIS A 387 7.51 -14.13 50.47
C HIS A 387 6.23 -14.71 49.86
N PRO A 388 5.10 -14.63 50.58
CA PRO A 388 3.80 -14.98 50.00
C PRO A 388 3.45 -14.07 48.81
N VAL A 389 2.77 -14.63 47.79
CA VAL A 389 2.40 -13.88 46.60
C VAL A 389 1.42 -12.74 46.89
N THR A 390 0.74 -12.75 48.02
CA THR A 390 -0.14 -11.71 48.49
C THR A 390 0.60 -10.44 48.92
N GLN A 391 1.87 -10.58 49.30
CA GLN A 391 2.75 -9.45 49.52
C GLN A 391 3.27 -8.97 48.18
N ASP A 392 3.21 -7.65 47.92
CA ASP A 392 3.62 -7.01 46.67
C ASP A 392 2.97 -7.59 45.41
N ARG A 393 1.71 -8.10 45.57
CA ARG A 393 0.95 -8.78 44.52
C ARG A 393 0.98 -8.04 43.16
N LEU A 394 0.77 -6.71 43.15
CA LEU A 394 0.77 -5.91 41.91
C LEU A 394 2.11 -5.99 41.20
N LEU A 395 3.23 -5.91 41.92
CA LEU A 395 4.57 -5.94 41.32
C LEU A 395 4.86 -7.32 40.73
N VAL A 396 4.46 -8.39 41.43
CA VAL A 396 4.59 -9.77 40.95
C VAL A 396 3.73 -10.00 39.70
N GLU A 397 2.47 -9.53 39.68
CA GLU A 397 1.59 -9.61 38.51
C GLU A 397 2.19 -8.90 37.28
N LEU A 398 2.71 -7.68 37.45
CA LEU A 398 3.37 -6.93 36.38
C LEU A 398 4.66 -7.61 35.89
N ALA A 399 5.47 -8.13 36.78
CA ALA A 399 6.70 -8.87 36.42
C ALA A 399 6.36 -10.15 35.66
N LEU A 400 5.35 -10.91 36.10
CA LEU A 400 4.86 -12.09 35.38
C LEU A 400 4.28 -11.74 34.00
N LEU A 401 3.56 -10.63 33.88
CA LEU A 401 3.10 -10.13 32.58
C LEU A 401 4.30 -9.79 31.68
N ALA A 402 5.33 -9.13 32.21
CA ALA A 402 6.54 -8.84 31.47
C ALA A 402 7.22 -10.11 30.95
N THR A 403 7.38 -11.14 31.81
CA THR A 403 8.00 -12.42 31.38
C THR A 403 7.14 -13.15 30.35
N GLN A 404 5.82 -13.08 30.45
CA GLN A 404 4.91 -13.71 29.48
C GLN A 404 4.98 -13.03 28.10
N ARG A 405 5.04 -11.70 28.08
CA ARG A 405 4.95 -10.92 26.82
C ARG A 405 6.30 -10.68 26.15
N LEU A 406 7.39 -10.60 26.94
CA LEU A 406 8.72 -10.26 26.44
C LEU A 406 9.68 -11.47 26.46
N GLY A 407 9.32 -12.55 27.16
CA GLY A 407 10.10 -13.79 27.18
C GLY A 407 11.58 -13.59 27.52
N ALA A 408 12.47 -14.18 26.74
CA ALA A 408 13.93 -14.11 26.91
C ALA A 408 14.49 -12.67 26.96
N ALA A 409 13.76 -11.67 26.44
CA ALA A 409 14.21 -10.27 26.47
C ALA A 409 14.33 -9.72 27.90
N VAL A 410 13.57 -10.26 28.86
CA VAL A 410 13.57 -9.83 30.26
C VAL A 410 13.95 -10.93 31.25
N LEU A 411 14.17 -12.16 30.79
CA LEU A 411 14.59 -13.27 31.62
C LEU A 411 16.12 -13.33 31.74
N ARG A 412 16.61 -13.93 32.83
CA ARG A 412 18.03 -14.25 33.02
C ARG A 412 18.35 -15.54 32.24
N PRO A 413 19.47 -15.62 31.50
CA PRO A 413 19.90 -16.87 30.89
C PRO A 413 19.88 -18.01 31.90
N GLY A 414 19.28 -19.15 31.56
CA GLY A 414 19.22 -20.30 32.41
C GLY A 414 20.66 -20.79 32.74
N ALA A 415 20.90 -21.25 33.96
CA ALA A 415 22.19 -21.73 34.44
C ALA A 415 22.66 -23.06 33.80
N GLY A 416 22.26 -23.32 32.53
CA GLY A 416 22.37 -24.64 31.91
C GLY A 416 22.97 -24.73 30.50
N VAL A 417 23.73 -23.72 29.99
CA VAL A 417 24.44 -23.86 28.69
C VAL A 417 25.86 -23.30 28.80
N HIS A 418 26.68 -23.88 29.63
CA HIS A 418 28.13 -23.87 29.51
C HIS A 418 28.64 -25.23 30.00
N ALA A 419 28.70 -26.20 29.09
CA ALA A 419 29.55 -27.36 29.14
C ALA A 419 29.94 -27.75 27.71
#